data_e7869cdc5cf522c2dc2134f9a3b80719
#
_entry.id   e7869cdc5cf522c2dc2134f9a3b80719
#
_cell.length_a   1.000
_cell.length_b   1.000
_cell.length_c   1.000
_cell.angle_alpha   90.00
_cell.angle_beta   90.00
_cell.angle_gamma   90.00
#
_symmetry.space_group_name_H-M   'P 1'
#
loop_
_entity.id
_entity.type
_entity.pdbx_description
1 polymer ?
#
loop_
_entity_poly.entity_id
_entity_poly.type
_entity_poly.pdbx_seq_one_letter_code
_entity_poly.pdbx_strand_id
1 'polypeptide(L)'
;VNLDPRITPARPDLAAKHLEGKVEADRFVEGAVCEVVDPSAPLRREPVPDAALETEALKGERVTVYETNDEGWCWGQLASDGYVGWLPAQALGAPG
;
A
#
# COMPACT_ATOMS: atom_id res chain seq x y z
N VAL A 1 -19.76 11.01 -1.80
CA VAL A 1 -18.42 11.46 -2.15
C VAL A 1 -17.70 10.33 -2.88
N ASN A 2 -17.19 10.62 -4.06
CA ASN A 2 -16.44 9.65 -4.82
C ASN A 2 -14.99 9.65 -4.36
N LEU A 3 -14.54 8.50 -3.89
CA LEU A 3 -13.16 8.33 -3.48
C LEU A 3 -12.38 7.70 -4.63
N ASP A 4 -11.22 8.27 -4.94
CA ASP A 4 -10.36 7.74 -6.00
C ASP A 4 -9.67 6.49 -5.46
N PRO A 5 -9.92 5.29 -6.04
CA PRO A 5 -9.32 4.06 -5.53
C PRO A 5 -7.79 4.04 -5.63
N ARG A 6 -7.20 4.88 -6.48
CA ARG A 6 -5.74 4.93 -6.61
C ARG A 6 -5.06 5.59 -5.42
N ILE A 7 -5.79 6.43 -4.68
CA ILE A 7 -5.27 7.17 -3.53
C ILE A 7 -6.07 6.95 -2.27
N THR A 8 -7.00 5.98 -2.28
CA THR A 8 -7.82 5.67 -1.12
C THR A 8 -7.52 4.23 -0.69
N PRO A 9 -6.94 4.02 0.51
CA PRO A 9 -6.58 2.66 0.95
C PRO A 9 -7.81 1.93 1.47
N ALA A 10 -8.70 1.55 0.55
CA ALA A 10 -9.94 0.86 0.88
C ALA A 10 -10.25 -0.23 -0.13
N ARG A 11 -10.52 -1.43 0.38
CA ARG A 11 -10.98 -2.58 -0.38
C ARG A 11 -12.25 -3.10 0.29
N PRO A 12 -13.10 -3.88 -0.40
CA PRO A 12 -14.29 -4.45 0.25
C PRO A 12 -13.98 -5.30 1.48
N ASP A 13 -12.80 -5.93 1.52
CA ASP A 13 -12.42 -6.83 2.62
C ASP A 13 -11.56 -6.14 3.68
N LEU A 14 -10.87 -5.05 3.34
CA LEU A 14 -9.91 -4.43 4.24
C LEU A 14 -9.72 -2.96 3.89
N ALA A 15 -9.77 -2.10 4.87
CA ALA A 15 -9.54 -0.68 4.67
C ALA A 15 -8.75 -0.09 5.83
N ALA A 16 -8.17 1.09 5.60
CA ALA A 16 -7.44 1.82 6.63
C ALA A 16 -8.40 2.26 7.75
N LYS A 17 -7.91 2.20 8.97
CA LYS A 17 -8.71 2.51 10.16
C LYS A 17 -9.33 3.90 10.11
N HIS A 18 -8.61 4.89 9.56
CA HIS A 18 -9.12 6.25 9.50
C HIS A 18 -10.31 6.42 8.54
N LEU A 19 -10.60 5.41 7.73
CA LEU A 19 -11.74 5.42 6.81
C LEU A 19 -12.98 4.75 7.42
N GLU A 20 -12.88 4.27 8.65
CA GLU A 20 -14.04 3.67 9.33
C GLU A 20 -15.16 4.69 9.43
N GLY A 21 -16.35 4.29 8.99
CA GLY A 21 -17.48 5.20 8.91
C GLY A 21 -17.61 5.96 7.61
N LYS A 22 -16.57 5.92 6.76
CA LYS A 22 -16.57 6.60 5.46
C LYS A 22 -16.66 5.64 4.29
N VAL A 23 -16.20 4.41 4.47
CA VAL A 23 -16.28 3.33 3.49
C VAL A 23 -16.74 2.06 4.18
N GLU A 24 -17.24 1.11 3.41
CA GLU A 24 -17.63 -0.19 3.94
C GLU A 24 -16.52 -1.19 3.63
N ALA A 25 -16.10 -1.92 4.65
CA ALA A 25 -15.12 -2.98 4.52
C ALA A 25 -15.35 -4.00 5.64
N ASP A 26 -14.91 -5.23 5.40
CA ASP A 26 -15.05 -6.28 6.41
C ASP A 26 -14.19 -6.00 7.64
N ARG A 27 -13.03 -5.40 7.45
CA ARG A 27 -12.12 -5.05 8.53
C ARG A 27 -11.48 -3.69 8.30
N PHE A 28 -11.16 -3.03 9.39
CA PHE A 28 -10.39 -1.78 9.36
C PHE A 28 -9.14 -1.99 10.18
N VAL A 29 -7.99 -1.61 9.62
CA VAL A 29 -6.69 -1.84 10.27
C VAL A 29 -5.87 -0.56 10.30
N GLU A 30 -5.08 -0.42 11.35
CA GLU A 30 -4.06 0.62 11.39
C GLU A 30 -2.85 0.10 10.63
N GLY A 31 -2.31 0.91 9.73
CA GLY A 31 -1.14 0.51 8.98
C GLY A 31 0.13 0.59 9.81
N ALA A 32 1.17 -0.06 9.31
CA ALA A 32 2.51 0.03 9.88
C ALA A 32 3.39 0.79 8.89
N VAL A 33 4.11 1.79 9.38
CA VAL A 33 4.99 2.58 8.51
C VAL A 33 6.24 1.77 8.24
N CYS A 34 6.57 1.65 6.95
CA CYS A 34 7.80 1.01 6.48
C CYS A 34 8.56 1.99 5.60
N GLU A 35 9.78 1.65 5.27
CA GLU A 35 10.63 2.46 4.39
C GLU A 35 11.10 1.61 3.22
N VAL A 36 11.15 2.20 2.03
CA VAL A 36 11.71 1.54 0.85
C VAL A 36 13.22 1.43 1.04
N VAL A 37 13.75 0.21 1.03
CA VAL A 37 15.17 -0.05 1.25
C VAL A 37 15.91 -0.41 -0.04
N ASP A 38 15.18 -0.82 -1.07
CA ASP A 38 15.74 -1.05 -2.41
C ASP A 38 15.85 0.28 -3.15
N PRO A 39 16.70 0.38 -4.18
CA PRO A 39 16.80 1.61 -4.99
C PRO A 39 15.45 2.07 -5.53
N SER A 40 14.58 1.14 -5.91
CA SER A 40 13.21 1.44 -6.27
C SER A 40 12.32 0.26 -5.96
N ALA A 41 11.04 0.53 -5.75
CA ALA A 41 10.04 -0.50 -5.51
C ALA A 41 8.83 -0.22 -6.39
N PRO A 42 8.43 -1.15 -7.27
CA PRO A 42 7.26 -0.94 -8.11
C PRO A 42 5.97 -1.03 -7.29
N LEU A 43 5.08 -0.09 -7.50
CA LEU A 43 3.74 -0.11 -6.92
C LEU A 43 2.77 -0.57 -8.00
N ARG A 44 2.15 -1.73 -7.80
CA ARG A 44 1.30 -2.36 -8.79
C ARG A 44 -0.14 -2.45 -8.31
N ARG A 45 -1.06 -2.56 -9.25
CA ARG A 45 -2.49 -2.65 -8.93
C ARG A 45 -2.87 -3.98 -8.30
N GLU A 46 -2.13 -5.04 -8.61
CA GLU A 46 -2.40 -6.39 -8.10
C GLU A 46 -1.08 -7.01 -7.64
N PRO A 47 -1.17 -7.98 -6.72
CA PRO A 47 0.05 -8.59 -6.15
C PRO A 47 0.64 -9.67 -7.05
N VAL A 48 0.96 -9.28 -8.30
CA VAL A 48 1.62 -10.16 -9.27
C VAL A 48 2.63 -9.34 -10.07
N PRO A 49 3.73 -9.97 -10.51
CA PRO A 49 4.83 -9.22 -11.15
C PRO A 49 4.47 -8.54 -12.46
N ASP A 50 3.46 -9.02 -13.17
CA ASP A 50 3.06 -8.46 -14.46
C ASP A 50 1.82 -7.58 -14.39
N ALA A 51 1.37 -7.25 -13.18
CA ALA A 51 0.24 -6.35 -13.01
C ALA A 51 0.60 -4.94 -13.46
N ALA A 52 -0.44 -4.15 -13.75
CA ALA A 52 -0.25 -2.76 -14.17
C ALA A 52 0.50 -1.97 -13.11
N LEU A 53 1.49 -1.20 -13.56
CA LEU A 53 2.30 -0.36 -12.70
C LEU A 53 1.61 0.98 -12.48
N GLU A 54 1.40 1.35 -11.20
CA GLU A 54 0.86 2.67 -10.88
C GLU A 54 1.98 3.71 -10.81
N THR A 55 3.06 3.37 -10.11
CA THR A 55 4.22 4.24 -9.95
C THR A 55 5.37 3.43 -9.36
N GLU A 56 6.50 4.10 -9.14
CA GLU A 56 7.63 3.48 -8.43
C GLU A 56 7.98 4.33 -7.22
N ALA A 57 8.21 3.66 -6.10
CA ALA A 57 8.73 4.31 -4.90
C ALA A 57 10.25 4.22 -4.91
N LEU A 58 10.91 5.27 -4.44
CA LEU A 58 12.36 5.34 -4.40
C LEU A 58 12.86 5.06 -2.99
N LYS A 59 14.12 4.63 -2.89
CA LYS A 59 14.75 4.35 -1.61
C LYS A 59 14.57 5.53 -0.65
N GLY A 60 14.16 5.23 0.58
CA GLY A 60 13.92 6.23 1.60
C GLY A 60 12.49 6.70 1.70
N GLU A 61 11.66 6.42 0.70
CA GLU A 61 10.25 6.80 0.78
C GLU A 61 9.53 5.97 1.83
N ARG A 62 8.54 6.57 2.49
CA ARG A 62 7.74 5.92 3.52
C ARG A 62 6.48 5.34 2.91
N VAL A 63 6.09 4.17 3.40
CA VAL A 63 4.91 3.45 2.95
C VAL A 63 4.14 2.99 4.18
N THR A 64 2.84 3.28 4.22
CA THR A 64 2.00 2.73 5.27
C THR A 64 1.42 1.41 4.77
N VAL A 65 1.83 0.30 5.37
CA VAL A 65 1.45 -1.05 4.95
C VAL A 65 0.26 -1.52 5.75
N TYR A 66 -0.80 -1.94 5.07
CA TYR A 66 -2.03 -2.40 5.71
C TYR A 66 -2.18 -3.92 5.67
N GLU A 67 -1.50 -4.58 4.76
CA GLU A 67 -1.55 -6.04 4.65
C GLU A 67 -0.27 -6.56 4.01
N THR A 68 0.18 -7.74 4.47
CA THR A 68 1.24 -8.50 3.81
C THR A 68 0.64 -9.85 3.48
N ASN A 69 0.66 -10.24 2.20
CA ASN A 69 0.10 -11.53 1.82
C ASN A 69 1.14 -12.65 1.88
N ASP A 70 0.69 -13.88 1.67
CA ASP A 70 1.54 -15.06 1.78
C ASP A 70 2.55 -15.18 0.64
N GLU A 71 2.36 -14.40 -0.42
CA GLU A 71 3.23 -14.46 -1.60
C GLU A 71 4.33 -13.40 -1.57
N GLY A 72 4.44 -12.65 -0.48
CA GLY A 72 5.50 -11.67 -0.32
C GLY A 72 5.19 -10.29 -0.87
N TRP A 73 3.92 -9.93 -0.92
CA TRP A 73 3.47 -8.61 -1.35
C TRP A 73 2.87 -7.84 -0.18
N CYS A 74 3.13 -6.54 -0.16
CA CYS A 74 2.55 -5.63 0.83
C CYS A 74 1.57 -4.69 0.14
N TRP A 75 0.37 -4.57 0.71
CA TRP A 75 -0.62 -3.60 0.25
C TRP A 75 -0.53 -2.36 1.12
N GLY A 76 -0.26 -1.23 0.51
CA GLY A 76 -0.05 -0.02 1.28
C GLY A 76 -0.22 1.24 0.47
N GLN A 77 0.07 2.36 1.13
CA GLN A 77 -0.06 3.69 0.56
C GLN A 77 1.26 4.43 0.70
N LEU A 78 1.72 5.03 -0.41
CA LEU A 78 2.93 5.84 -0.42
C LEU A 78 2.66 7.18 0.27
N ALA A 79 3.60 7.61 1.11
CA ALA A 79 3.48 8.89 1.81
C ALA A 79 3.67 10.07 0.87
N SER A 80 4.48 9.91 -0.19
CA SER A 80 4.85 11.03 -1.06
C SER A 80 3.72 11.49 -1.96
N ASP A 81 3.05 10.57 -2.66
CA ASP A 81 2.00 10.92 -3.62
C ASP A 81 0.63 10.35 -3.28
N GLY A 82 0.55 9.53 -2.22
CA GLY A 82 -0.71 8.98 -1.76
C GLY A 82 -1.22 7.78 -2.55
N TYR A 83 -0.46 7.30 -3.55
CA TYR A 83 -0.91 6.15 -4.33
C TYR A 83 -0.97 4.88 -3.49
N VAL A 84 -1.98 4.08 -3.76
CA VAL A 84 -2.25 2.82 -3.07
C VAL A 84 -2.01 1.67 -4.03
N GLY A 85 -1.38 0.60 -3.56
CA GLY A 85 -1.16 -0.58 -4.38
C GLY A 85 -0.31 -1.60 -3.66
N TRP A 86 0.25 -2.51 -4.44
CA TRP A 86 1.02 -3.64 -3.96
C TRP A 86 2.51 -3.47 -4.27
N LEU A 87 3.35 -3.65 -3.26
CA LEU A 87 4.81 -3.58 -3.39
C LEU A 87 5.42 -4.90 -2.92
N PRO A 88 6.60 -5.28 -3.47
CA PRO A 88 7.29 -6.45 -2.96
C PRO A 88 7.72 -6.23 -1.51
N ALA A 89 7.38 -7.17 -0.64
CA ALA A 89 7.71 -7.04 0.79
C ALA A 89 9.21 -6.92 1.01
N GLN A 90 10.02 -7.59 0.19
CA GLN A 90 11.47 -7.56 0.32
C GLN A 90 12.08 -6.19 0.03
N ALA A 91 11.34 -5.31 -0.64
CA ALA A 91 11.79 -3.95 -0.92
C ALA A 91 11.55 -2.99 0.24
N LEU A 92 10.86 -3.45 1.28
CA LEU A 92 10.48 -2.63 2.43
C LEU A 92 11.19 -3.11 3.68
N GLY A 93 11.49 -2.17 4.57
CA GLY A 93 12.10 -2.46 5.84
C GLY A 93 11.60 -1.52 6.92
N ALA A 94 12.13 -1.68 8.14
CA ALA A 94 11.77 -0.80 9.25
C ALA A 94 12.22 0.62 8.94
N PRO A 95 11.43 1.63 9.34
CA PRO A 95 11.83 3.03 9.11
C PRO A 95 13.06 3.35 9.94
N GLY A 96 14.02 3.96 9.28
CA GLY A 96 15.28 4.36 9.90
C GLY A 96 15.26 5.73 10.49
#